data_4c837a5cb6328aba000f2a7ad85e2669
#
_entry.id   4c837a5cb6328aba000f2a7ad85e2669
#
_cell.length_a   1.000
_cell.length_b   1.000
_cell.length_c   1.000
_cell.angle_alpha   90.00
_cell.angle_beta   90.00
_cell.angle_gamma   90.00
#
_symmetry.space_group_name_H-M   'P 1'
#
loop_
_entity.id
_entity.type
_entity.pdbx_description
1 polymer ?
#
loop_
_entity_poly.entity_id
_entity_poly.type
_entity_poly.pdbx_seq_one_letter_code
_entity_poly.pdbx_strand_id
1 'polypeptide(L)'
;MYRINTKGRTFIKGQSLSYDIRRSIIDEIVRNGGDPVTGYFPGHFSDVANTFKVSRDTVKNIWKRLYNDGTIETKKNIGGGNPSSLTQGDLELVEVLKNERPTCSLKEIHEKLEEFGNIPNGTSHSAISRALKERMLSGKQYSRKKISTIAQERFTVENIAYTQMFIDYLYNKDPFKLKFFDECGLKTASHGKRLYGHSPVGERCVELMRYHQSPNITVNLLAGLNGIEYMNTVHGPSDTLIFLDFFDQAGKAANIDTGRPALEVGDVIVMDNCPFHHNAGGDILQEWLDDRNIELVYTPTYSPDFNPVELVFNKMRTVMNYDLQDVVAYNQGWIQGLDMSSLL
;
A
#
# COMPACT_ATOMS: atom_id res chain seq x y z
N MET A 1 21.60 13.19 19.07
CA MET A 1 22.89 13.80 18.64
C MET A 1 23.24 14.93 19.60
N TYR A 2 24.40 14.86 20.25
CA TYR A 2 24.91 15.88 21.16
C TYR A 2 25.32 17.14 20.37
N ARG A 3 25.01 18.29 20.92
CA ARG A 3 25.42 19.61 20.40
C ARG A 3 26.17 20.38 21.50
N ILE A 4 26.95 21.35 21.11
CA ILE A 4 27.63 22.25 22.04
C ILE A 4 27.01 23.64 21.89
N ASN A 5 26.64 24.28 23.01
CA ASN A 5 26.15 25.65 22.99
C ASN A 5 27.30 26.67 22.86
N THR A 6 26.99 27.94 22.65
CA THR A 6 27.96 29.03 22.55
C THR A 6 28.82 29.24 23.77
N LYS A 7 28.44 28.66 24.93
CA LYS A 7 29.18 28.71 26.22
C LYS A 7 29.99 27.44 26.52
N GLY A 8 30.10 26.51 25.52
CA GLY A 8 30.87 25.29 25.63
C GLY A 8 30.23 24.14 26.41
N ARG A 9 28.90 24.16 26.61
CA ARG A 9 28.17 23.08 27.25
C ARG A 9 27.57 22.12 26.21
N THR A 10 27.75 20.83 26.42
CA THR A 10 27.07 19.77 25.64
C THR A 10 25.61 19.66 26.03
N PHE A 11 24.71 19.54 25.01
CA PHE A 11 23.28 19.34 25.22
C PHE A 11 22.66 18.50 24.11
N ILE A 12 21.49 17.93 24.37
CA ILE A 12 20.67 17.25 23.35
C ILE A 12 19.49 18.17 23.02
N LYS A 13 19.28 18.48 21.72
CA LYS A 13 18.18 19.34 21.28
C LYS A 13 16.84 18.74 21.73
N GLY A 14 16.00 19.55 22.39
CA GLY A 14 14.70 19.13 22.91
C GLY A 14 14.71 18.51 24.30
N GLN A 15 15.89 18.24 24.88
CA GLN A 15 15.98 17.84 26.29
C GLN A 15 16.21 19.05 27.21
N SER A 16 15.42 19.11 28.26
CA SER A 16 15.61 20.10 29.33
C SER A 16 16.84 19.76 30.16
N LEU A 17 17.34 20.74 30.93
CA LEU A 17 18.37 20.50 31.92
C LEU A 17 17.94 19.40 32.90
N SER A 18 18.88 18.54 33.31
CA SER A 18 18.62 17.55 34.35
C SER A 18 18.16 18.20 35.65
N TYR A 19 17.43 17.46 36.46
CA TYR A 19 16.97 17.94 37.78
C TYR A 19 18.13 18.42 38.65
N ASP A 20 19.23 17.65 38.71
CA ASP A 20 20.40 17.97 39.54
C ASP A 20 21.03 19.31 39.15
N ILE A 21 21.15 19.58 37.86
CA ILE A 21 21.72 20.86 37.39
C ILE A 21 20.79 22.02 37.75
N ARG A 22 19.49 21.85 37.64
CA ARG A 22 18.52 22.86 38.01
C ARG A 22 18.58 23.14 39.50
N ARG A 23 18.69 22.08 40.33
CA ARG A 23 18.88 22.19 41.78
C ARG A 23 20.17 22.92 42.10
N SER A 24 21.30 22.55 41.48
CA SER A 24 22.59 23.23 41.70
C SER A 24 22.55 24.71 41.32
N ILE A 25 21.80 25.09 40.29
CA ILE A 25 21.56 26.53 39.93
C ILE A 25 20.82 27.23 41.04
N ILE A 26 19.79 26.62 41.64
CA ILE A 26 19.05 27.19 42.76
C ILE A 26 19.95 27.34 44.02
N ASP A 27 20.70 26.27 44.34
CA ASP A 27 21.58 26.26 45.50
C ASP A 27 22.65 27.39 45.38
N GLU A 28 23.14 27.64 44.17
CA GLU A 28 24.08 28.76 43.93
C GLU A 28 23.42 30.14 44.07
N ILE A 29 22.18 30.30 43.59
CA ILE A 29 21.41 31.57 43.79
C ILE A 29 21.17 31.81 45.29
N VAL A 30 20.73 30.80 46.04
CA VAL A 30 20.51 30.90 47.48
C VAL A 30 21.80 31.21 48.21
N ARG A 31 22.92 30.55 47.89
CA ARG A 31 24.23 30.83 48.49
C ARG A 31 24.69 32.27 48.28
N ASN A 32 24.30 32.87 47.16
CA ASN A 32 24.58 34.27 46.83
C ASN A 32 23.49 35.23 47.33
N GLY A 33 22.68 34.84 48.34
CA GLY A 33 21.71 35.69 48.98
C GLY A 33 20.30 35.73 48.35
N GLY A 34 20.00 34.79 47.46
CA GLY A 34 18.65 34.65 46.86
C GLY A 34 17.65 34.12 47.88
N ASP A 35 16.47 34.72 47.94
CA ASP A 35 15.36 34.26 48.76
C ASP A 35 14.31 33.56 47.91
N PRO A 36 14.14 32.24 48.05
CA PRO A 36 13.17 31.47 47.27
C PRO A 36 11.70 31.76 47.59
N VAL A 37 11.43 32.43 48.73
CA VAL A 37 10.06 32.75 49.14
C VAL A 37 9.59 34.04 48.44
N THR A 38 10.42 35.08 48.45
CA THR A 38 10.11 36.38 47.86
C THR A 38 10.53 36.45 46.36
N GLY A 39 11.37 35.53 45.91
CA GLY A 39 11.97 35.56 44.59
C GLY A 39 13.04 36.64 44.43
N TYR A 40 13.42 37.34 45.52
CA TYR A 40 14.48 38.34 45.50
C TYR A 40 15.85 37.69 45.31
N PHE A 41 16.71 38.27 44.47
CA PHE A 41 18.10 37.87 44.27
C PHE A 41 18.96 39.12 44.10
N PRO A 42 19.90 39.42 45.05
CA PRO A 42 20.72 40.60 44.99
C PRO A 42 21.85 40.54 43.98
N GLY A 43 22.19 39.31 43.50
CA GLY A 43 23.25 39.07 42.54
C GLY A 43 22.76 39.19 41.09
N HIS A 44 23.68 38.90 40.15
CA HIS A 44 23.36 38.91 38.73
C HIS A 44 23.16 37.48 38.20
N PHE A 45 22.00 37.24 37.56
CA PHE A 45 21.71 35.93 36.91
C PHE A 45 22.71 35.57 35.81
N SER A 46 23.47 36.55 35.27
CA SER A 46 24.55 36.35 34.31
C SER A 46 25.71 35.59 34.87
N ASP A 47 26.05 35.81 36.16
CA ASP A 47 27.20 35.18 36.79
C ASP A 47 26.93 33.72 37.05
N VAL A 48 25.75 33.42 37.60
CA VAL A 48 25.27 32.04 37.74
C VAL A 48 25.16 31.33 36.37
N ALA A 49 24.65 32.02 35.35
CA ALA A 49 24.55 31.49 34.00
C ALA A 49 25.93 31.14 33.38
N ASN A 50 26.97 31.93 33.69
CA ASN A 50 28.34 31.64 33.24
C ASN A 50 28.93 30.43 33.95
N THR A 51 28.73 30.30 35.27
CA THR A 51 29.18 29.16 36.08
C THR A 51 28.60 27.84 35.51
N PHE A 52 27.34 27.80 35.20
CA PHE A 52 26.66 26.59 34.68
C PHE A 52 26.66 26.48 33.15
N LYS A 53 27.28 27.42 32.42
CA LYS A 53 27.36 27.46 30.97
C LYS A 53 25.98 27.40 30.29
N VAL A 54 24.99 28.08 30.86
CA VAL A 54 23.63 28.20 30.35
C VAL A 54 23.27 29.63 29.98
N SER A 55 22.10 29.86 29.39
CA SER A 55 21.64 31.24 29.15
C SER A 55 21.16 31.90 30.44
N ARG A 56 21.28 33.24 30.53
CA ARG A 56 20.74 34.04 31.62
C ARG A 56 19.23 33.80 31.82
N ASP A 57 18.50 33.70 30.71
CA ASP A 57 17.06 33.46 30.75
C ASP A 57 16.72 32.07 31.29
N THR A 58 17.55 31.07 31.03
CA THR A 58 17.39 29.72 31.62
C THR A 58 17.47 29.80 33.15
N VAL A 59 18.46 30.48 33.69
CA VAL A 59 18.60 30.67 35.15
C VAL A 59 17.40 31.43 35.72
N LYS A 60 17.05 32.57 35.14
CA LYS A 60 15.92 33.40 35.53
C LYS A 60 14.60 32.62 35.52
N ASN A 61 14.36 31.79 34.49
CA ASN A 61 13.14 30.99 34.37
C ASN A 61 13.11 29.83 35.38
N ILE A 62 14.24 29.22 35.72
CA ILE A 62 14.32 28.20 36.79
C ILE A 62 13.99 28.85 38.15
N TRP A 63 14.59 30.02 38.45
CA TRP A 63 14.35 30.77 39.66
C TRP A 63 12.91 31.21 39.78
N LYS A 64 12.35 31.82 38.71
CA LYS A 64 10.96 32.26 38.65
C LYS A 64 9.98 31.10 38.89
N ARG A 65 10.28 29.91 38.39
CA ARG A 65 9.46 28.72 38.59
C ARG A 65 9.48 28.27 40.06
N LEU A 66 10.64 28.33 40.71
CA LEU A 66 10.75 27.94 42.09
C LEU A 66 9.84 28.80 42.99
N TYR A 67 9.92 30.14 42.92
CA TYR A 67 9.14 31.00 43.79
C TYR A 67 7.66 31.13 43.39
N ASN A 68 7.30 30.96 42.10
CA ASN A 68 5.90 31.03 41.65
C ASN A 68 5.18 29.68 41.79
N ASP A 69 5.81 28.59 41.37
CA ASP A 69 5.18 27.27 41.21
C ASP A 69 5.61 26.30 42.33
N GLY A 70 6.55 26.69 43.24
CA GLY A 70 7.13 25.82 44.28
C GLY A 70 7.92 24.63 43.78
N THR A 71 8.25 24.57 42.47
CA THR A 71 8.90 23.44 41.86
C THR A 71 9.98 23.85 40.86
N ILE A 72 11.03 23.06 40.77
CA ILE A 72 12.08 23.20 39.73
C ILE A 72 11.91 22.21 38.60
N GLU A 73 10.90 21.36 38.62
CA GLU A 73 10.60 20.43 37.57
C GLU A 73 10.20 21.17 36.30
N THR A 74 10.65 20.65 35.15
CA THR A 74 10.13 21.15 33.89
C THR A 74 8.66 20.76 33.80
N LYS A 75 7.78 21.74 33.55
CA LYS A 75 6.43 21.41 33.05
C LYS A 75 6.68 20.44 31.89
N LYS A 76 6.18 19.21 32.02
CA LYS A 76 6.10 18.33 30.82
C LYS A 76 5.50 19.23 29.76
N ASN A 77 6.18 19.38 28.62
CA ASN A 77 5.58 20.01 27.45
C ASN A 77 4.36 19.15 27.12
N ILE A 78 3.27 19.45 27.76
CA ILE A 78 1.95 19.25 27.17
C ILE A 78 2.02 20.26 26.04
N GLY A 79 2.62 19.85 24.93
CA GLY A 79 2.70 20.68 23.74
C GLY A 79 1.31 21.24 23.59
N GLY A 80 1.19 22.55 23.38
CA GLY A 80 -0.09 23.21 23.19
C GLY A 80 -0.72 22.68 21.91
N GLY A 81 -1.11 21.41 21.92
CA GLY A 81 -1.99 20.85 20.95
C GLY A 81 -3.32 21.57 21.17
N ASN A 82 -3.75 22.37 20.21
CA ASN A 82 -5.14 22.73 20.15
C ASN A 82 -5.96 21.46 20.42
N PRO A 83 -6.94 21.51 21.35
CA PRO A 83 -7.80 20.37 21.57
C PRO A 83 -8.34 19.93 20.19
N SER A 84 -8.43 18.63 19.99
CA SER A 84 -8.97 18.13 18.74
C SER A 84 -10.31 18.81 18.46
N SER A 85 -10.45 19.33 17.26
CA SER A 85 -11.72 19.89 16.80
C SER A 85 -12.79 18.81 16.56
N LEU A 86 -12.41 17.52 16.59
CA LEU A 86 -13.32 16.39 16.41
C LEU A 86 -13.68 15.80 17.78
N THR A 87 -14.98 15.69 18.04
CA THR A 87 -15.54 15.03 19.23
C THR A 87 -15.52 13.52 19.06
N GLN A 88 -15.89 12.78 20.10
CA GLN A 88 -16.04 11.32 20.02
C GLN A 88 -17.12 10.93 19.00
N GLY A 89 -18.28 11.59 18.99
CA GLY A 89 -19.33 11.34 18.02
C GLY A 89 -18.92 11.61 16.57
N ASP A 90 -18.10 12.65 16.34
CA ASP A 90 -17.54 12.91 15.01
C ASP A 90 -16.60 11.77 14.55
N LEU A 91 -15.81 11.21 15.47
CA LEU A 91 -14.93 10.07 15.16
C LEU A 91 -15.73 8.79 14.86
N GLU A 92 -16.83 8.55 15.56
CA GLU A 92 -17.78 7.45 15.29
C GLU A 92 -18.37 7.60 13.88
N LEU A 93 -18.85 8.80 13.54
CA LEU A 93 -19.38 9.08 12.21
C LEU A 93 -18.33 8.84 11.09
N VAL A 94 -17.08 9.31 11.30
CA VAL A 94 -15.98 9.08 10.36
C VAL A 94 -15.74 7.59 10.18
N GLU A 95 -15.79 6.82 11.25
CA GLU A 95 -15.54 5.37 11.22
C GLU A 95 -16.66 4.62 10.49
N VAL A 96 -17.93 4.98 10.75
CA VAL A 96 -19.10 4.45 10.03
C VAL A 96 -18.99 4.75 8.53
N LEU A 97 -18.74 6.01 8.14
CA LEU A 97 -18.59 6.41 6.75
C LEU A 97 -17.48 5.63 6.03
N LYS A 98 -16.37 5.36 6.72
CA LYS A 98 -15.26 4.59 6.15
C LYS A 98 -15.54 3.10 6.06
N ASN A 99 -16.31 2.55 6.99
CA ASN A 99 -16.72 1.15 6.94
C ASN A 99 -17.76 0.89 5.84
N GLU A 100 -18.73 1.80 5.68
CA GLU A 100 -19.74 1.69 4.62
C GLU A 100 -19.16 1.94 3.23
N ARG A 101 -18.32 2.98 3.10
CA ARG A 101 -17.71 3.37 1.83
C ARG A 101 -16.22 3.73 2.02
N PRO A 102 -15.30 2.76 1.91
CA PRO A 102 -13.86 3.00 2.05
C PRO A 102 -13.29 4.08 1.11
N THR A 103 -13.94 4.28 -0.05
CA THR A 103 -13.56 5.27 -1.06
C THR A 103 -13.97 6.71 -0.71
N CYS A 104 -14.80 6.91 0.33
CA CYS A 104 -15.25 8.23 0.75
C CYS A 104 -14.05 9.18 0.94
N SER A 105 -14.03 10.29 0.22
CA SER A 105 -12.93 11.26 0.27
C SER A 105 -12.95 12.07 1.57
N LEU A 106 -11.83 12.74 1.89
CA LEU A 106 -11.79 13.63 3.07
C LEU A 106 -12.78 14.82 2.92
N LYS A 107 -13.05 15.23 1.69
CA LYS A 107 -14.01 16.30 1.40
C LYS A 107 -15.44 15.83 1.71
N GLU A 108 -15.83 14.66 1.22
CA GLU A 108 -17.16 14.07 1.50
C GLU A 108 -17.37 13.80 3.01
N ILE A 109 -16.31 13.33 3.69
CA ILE A 109 -16.37 13.16 5.16
C ILE A 109 -16.57 14.51 5.85
N HIS A 110 -15.88 15.54 5.40
CA HIS A 110 -16.03 16.89 5.97
C HIS A 110 -17.45 17.42 5.80
N GLU A 111 -18.01 17.32 4.59
CA GLU A 111 -19.39 17.70 4.27
C GLU A 111 -20.39 16.95 5.16
N LYS A 112 -20.18 15.65 5.39
CA LYS A 112 -21.04 14.86 6.28
C LYS A 112 -20.87 15.23 7.77
N LEU A 113 -19.68 15.62 8.19
CA LEU A 113 -19.44 16.13 9.54
C LEU A 113 -20.06 17.51 9.75
N GLU A 114 -20.14 18.36 8.71
CA GLU A 114 -20.87 19.63 8.77
C GLU A 114 -22.38 19.42 8.83
N GLU A 115 -22.89 18.39 8.14
CA GLU A 115 -24.32 18.07 8.09
C GLU A 115 -24.82 17.40 9.39
N PHE A 116 -24.07 16.45 9.93
CA PHE A 116 -24.52 15.56 11.02
C PHE A 116 -23.66 15.63 12.29
N GLY A 117 -22.49 16.23 12.21
CA GLY A 117 -21.54 16.31 13.33
C GLY A 117 -21.62 17.64 14.08
N ASN A 118 -20.72 17.78 15.05
CA ASN A 118 -20.53 18.99 15.85
C ASN A 118 -19.17 19.64 15.59
N ILE A 119 -18.72 19.67 14.34
CA ILE A 119 -17.42 20.24 14.03
C ILE A 119 -17.47 21.78 14.09
N PRO A 120 -16.48 22.43 14.73
CA PRO A 120 -16.34 23.88 14.69
C PRO A 120 -16.11 24.37 13.25
N ASN A 121 -16.65 25.53 12.92
CA ASN A 121 -16.32 26.22 11.68
C ASN A 121 -14.79 26.31 11.50
N GLY A 122 -14.28 25.83 10.34
CA GLY A 122 -12.86 25.82 10.03
C GLY A 122 -12.11 24.54 10.39
N THR A 123 -12.79 23.45 10.72
CA THR A 123 -12.16 22.13 10.84
C THR A 123 -11.53 21.75 9.50
N SER A 124 -10.24 21.48 9.49
CA SER A 124 -9.50 21.21 8.26
C SER A 124 -9.54 19.72 7.88
N HIS A 125 -9.46 19.42 6.58
CA HIS A 125 -9.27 18.05 6.08
C HIS A 125 -8.03 17.36 6.71
N SER A 126 -7.02 18.14 7.10
CA SER A 126 -5.82 17.63 7.80
C SER A 126 -6.15 17.12 9.21
N ALA A 127 -7.15 17.69 9.88
CA ALA A 127 -7.60 17.20 11.19
C ALA A 127 -8.28 15.82 11.04
N ILE A 128 -9.13 15.66 10.03
CA ILE A 128 -9.77 14.37 9.69
C ILE A 128 -8.72 13.34 9.31
N SER A 129 -7.77 13.70 8.45
CA SER A 129 -6.67 12.81 8.04
C SER A 129 -5.82 12.34 9.21
N ARG A 130 -5.55 13.22 10.18
CA ARG A 130 -4.80 12.88 11.39
C ARG A 130 -5.62 11.97 12.30
N ALA A 131 -6.91 12.25 12.46
CA ALA A 131 -7.80 11.40 13.23
C ALA A 131 -7.86 9.97 12.67
N LEU A 132 -7.98 9.81 11.34
CA LEU A 132 -7.94 8.50 10.66
C LEU A 132 -6.65 7.72 10.95
N LYS A 133 -5.52 8.40 11.11
CA LYS A 133 -4.22 7.76 11.38
C LYS A 133 -3.99 7.41 12.85
N GLU A 134 -4.53 8.18 13.79
CA GLU A 134 -4.06 8.14 15.18
C GLU A 134 -5.19 7.97 16.22
N ARG A 135 -6.43 8.24 15.86
CA ARG A 135 -7.49 8.51 16.85
C ARG A 135 -8.79 7.74 16.66
N MET A 136 -8.87 6.75 15.79
CA MET A 136 -10.12 6.00 15.61
C MET A 136 -10.49 5.21 16.88
N LEU A 137 -11.77 5.15 17.19
CA LEU A 137 -12.30 4.54 18.42
C LEU A 137 -12.07 3.02 18.47
N SER A 138 -12.11 2.38 17.31
CA SER A 138 -11.79 0.95 17.16
C SER A 138 -10.30 0.62 17.45
N GLY A 139 -9.45 1.62 17.68
CA GLY A 139 -8.00 1.45 17.77
C GLY A 139 -7.32 1.15 16.43
N LYS A 140 -8.08 1.09 15.34
CA LYS A 140 -7.54 0.84 14.00
C LYS A 140 -6.95 2.12 13.42
N GLN A 141 -5.84 1.97 12.70
CA GLN A 141 -5.21 3.05 11.94
C GLN A 141 -5.57 2.89 10.46
N TYR A 142 -6.06 3.96 9.86
CA TYR A 142 -6.41 3.97 8.44
C TYR A 142 -5.25 4.50 7.61
N SER A 143 -4.88 3.79 6.57
CA SER A 143 -3.88 4.21 5.59
C SER A 143 -4.48 4.28 4.18
N ARG A 144 -3.94 5.16 3.35
CA ARG A 144 -4.32 5.22 1.93
C ARG A 144 -3.79 3.98 1.23
N LYS A 145 -4.69 3.20 0.62
CA LYS A 145 -4.38 1.98 -0.13
C LYS A 145 -4.96 2.06 -1.53
N LYS A 146 -4.40 1.29 -2.45
CA LYS A 146 -5.03 1.06 -3.75
C LYS A 146 -6.37 0.36 -3.52
N ILE A 147 -7.40 0.82 -4.20
CA ILE A 147 -8.74 0.24 -4.12
C ILE A 147 -8.73 -1.06 -4.92
N SER A 148 -9.24 -2.13 -4.30
CA SER A 148 -9.60 -3.36 -4.99
C SER A 148 -11.11 -3.42 -5.07
N THR A 149 -11.62 -3.46 -6.28
CA THR A 149 -13.07 -3.64 -6.52
C THR A 149 -13.37 -5.13 -6.57
N ILE A 150 -14.45 -5.52 -5.90
CA ILE A 150 -14.96 -6.90 -5.93
C ILE A 150 -16.34 -6.81 -6.56
N ALA A 151 -16.63 -7.70 -7.51
CA ALA A 151 -17.92 -7.77 -8.16
C ALA A 151 -19.00 -8.17 -7.16
N GLN A 152 -20.15 -7.48 -7.21
CA GLN A 152 -21.27 -7.75 -6.30
C GLN A 152 -21.85 -9.14 -6.52
N GLU A 153 -21.82 -9.60 -7.76
CA GLU A 153 -22.30 -10.92 -8.19
C GLU A 153 -21.57 -12.09 -7.48
N ARG A 154 -20.36 -11.84 -6.98
CA ARG A 154 -19.64 -12.81 -6.15
C ARG A 154 -20.40 -13.19 -4.87
N PHE A 155 -21.23 -12.28 -4.35
CA PHE A 155 -21.92 -12.43 -3.07
C PHE A 155 -23.41 -12.77 -3.24
N THR A 156 -23.84 -13.19 -4.42
CA THR A 156 -25.19 -13.77 -4.55
C THR A 156 -25.31 -15.08 -3.80
N VAL A 157 -26.51 -15.41 -3.36
CA VAL A 157 -26.78 -16.64 -2.59
C VAL A 157 -26.37 -17.87 -3.38
N GLU A 158 -26.67 -17.88 -4.67
CA GLU A 158 -26.35 -18.97 -5.60
C GLU A 158 -24.85 -19.15 -5.74
N ASN A 159 -24.11 -18.03 -5.93
CA ASN A 159 -22.65 -18.09 -6.10
C ASN A 159 -21.93 -18.48 -4.78
N ILE A 160 -22.44 -18.05 -3.63
CA ILE A 160 -21.93 -18.48 -2.33
C ILE A 160 -22.13 -19.98 -2.14
N ALA A 161 -23.33 -20.50 -2.45
CA ALA A 161 -23.61 -21.92 -2.38
C ALA A 161 -22.70 -22.72 -3.34
N TYR A 162 -22.56 -22.26 -4.58
CA TYR A 162 -21.65 -22.86 -5.55
C TYR A 162 -20.19 -22.82 -5.07
N THR A 163 -19.75 -21.72 -4.47
CA THR A 163 -18.40 -21.59 -3.91
C THR A 163 -18.13 -22.64 -2.84
N GLN A 164 -19.08 -22.91 -1.96
CA GLN A 164 -18.94 -23.96 -0.95
C GLN A 164 -18.84 -25.34 -1.60
N MET A 165 -19.72 -25.65 -2.56
CA MET A 165 -19.66 -26.91 -3.29
C MET A 165 -18.33 -27.09 -4.04
N PHE A 166 -17.83 -26.04 -4.66
CA PHE A 166 -16.55 -26.03 -5.37
C PHE A 166 -15.37 -26.32 -4.42
N ILE A 167 -15.34 -25.67 -3.26
CA ILE A 167 -14.30 -25.91 -2.24
C ILE A 167 -14.37 -27.35 -1.75
N ASP A 168 -15.56 -27.85 -1.39
CA ASP A 168 -15.77 -29.21 -0.90
C ASP A 168 -15.38 -30.23 -1.97
N TYR A 169 -15.69 -29.97 -3.22
CA TYR A 169 -15.30 -30.82 -4.34
C TYR A 169 -13.78 -30.90 -4.50
N LEU A 170 -13.08 -29.75 -4.56
CA LEU A 170 -11.62 -29.72 -4.71
C LEU A 170 -10.90 -30.31 -3.50
N TYR A 171 -11.43 -30.12 -2.29
CA TYR A 171 -10.84 -30.68 -1.06
C TYR A 171 -10.74 -32.22 -1.09
N ASN A 172 -11.65 -32.88 -1.80
CA ASN A 172 -11.71 -34.33 -1.94
C ASN A 172 -10.91 -34.88 -3.13
N LYS A 173 -10.25 -34.00 -3.91
CA LYS A 173 -9.43 -34.42 -5.07
C LYS A 173 -7.96 -34.52 -4.69
N ASP A 174 -7.22 -35.36 -5.41
CA ASP A 174 -5.76 -35.39 -5.31
C ASP A 174 -5.18 -34.07 -5.81
N PRO A 175 -4.41 -33.30 -5.00
CA PRO A 175 -3.83 -32.03 -5.41
C PRO A 175 -2.92 -32.13 -6.63
N PHE A 176 -2.26 -33.28 -6.87
CA PHE A 176 -1.43 -33.51 -8.04
C PHE A 176 -2.23 -33.68 -9.33
N LYS A 177 -3.52 -33.96 -9.23
CA LYS A 177 -4.45 -34.07 -10.35
C LYS A 177 -5.19 -32.78 -10.67
N LEU A 178 -5.05 -31.74 -9.84
CA LEU A 178 -5.64 -30.44 -10.10
C LEU A 178 -4.75 -29.65 -11.08
N LYS A 179 -5.32 -29.27 -12.21
CA LYS A 179 -4.69 -28.43 -13.25
C LYS A 179 -5.52 -27.18 -13.45
N PHE A 180 -4.89 -26.05 -13.39
CA PHE A 180 -5.54 -24.74 -13.49
C PHE A 180 -5.16 -24.10 -14.82
N PHE A 181 -6.17 -23.66 -15.56
CA PHE A 181 -6.01 -22.98 -16.83
C PHE A 181 -6.47 -21.53 -16.72
N ASP A 182 -5.76 -20.64 -17.43
CA ASP A 182 -6.16 -19.25 -17.62
C ASP A 182 -5.40 -18.59 -18.77
N GLU A 183 -5.86 -17.41 -19.19
CA GLU A 183 -5.30 -16.63 -20.27
C GLU A 183 -4.91 -15.24 -19.84
N CYS A 184 -3.75 -14.76 -20.26
CA CYS A 184 -3.27 -13.43 -19.92
C CYS A 184 -2.87 -12.64 -21.17
N GLY A 185 -3.55 -11.52 -21.41
CA GLY A 185 -3.14 -10.56 -22.43
C GLY A 185 -1.92 -9.74 -21.98
N LEU A 186 -0.87 -9.72 -22.78
CA LEU A 186 0.34 -8.94 -22.56
C LEU A 186 0.48 -7.86 -23.64
N LYS A 187 0.73 -6.63 -23.20
CA LYS A 187 1.09 -5.51 -24.06
C LYS A 187 2.52 -5.10 -23.74
N THR A 188 3.48 -5.49 -24.54
CA THR A 188 4.91 -5.18 -24.33
C THR A 188 5.15 -3.68 -24.22
N ALA A 189 4.44 -2.83 -24.99
CA ALA A 189 4.56 -1.38 -24.94
C ALA A 189 4.05 -0.72 -23.64
N SER A 190 3.31 -1.42 -22.81
CA SER A 190 2.81 -0.88 -21.54
C SER A 190 3.65 -1.24 -20.33
N HIS A 191 4.60 -2.18 -20.49
CA HIS A 191 5.49 -2.62 -19.42
C HIS A 191 6.69 -1.66 -19.30
N GLY A 192 7.22 -1.51 -18.11
CA GLY A 192 8.37 -0.63 -17.85
C GLY A 192 8.07 0.86 -17.80
N LYS A 193 6.83 1.30 -18.08
CA LYS A 193 6.45 2.72 -17.97
C LYS A 193 6.45 3.17 -16.51
N ARG A 194 7.25 4.19 -16.22
CA ARG A 194 7.18 4.88 -14.93
C ARG A 194 5.87 5.65 -14.86
N LEU A 195 5.10 5.47 -13.79
CA LEU A 195 3.82 6.17 -13.58
C LEU A 195 4.00 7.52 -12.89
N TYR A 196 5.19 7.79 -12.35
CA TYR A 196 5.50 9.02 -11.60
C TYR A 196 6.88 9.52 -11.96
N GLY A 197 7.01 10.83 -12.10
CA GLY A 197 8.26 11.54 -12.28
C GLY A 197 8.28 12.80 -11.42
N HIS A 198 9.31 13.63 -11.56
CA HIS A 198 9.45 14.90 -10.87
C HIS A 198 9.60 16.02 -11.89
N SER A 199 8.87 17.11 -11.69
CA SER A 199 8.98 18.36 -12.44
C SER A 199 8.85 19.54 -11.47
N PRO A 200 9.24 20.75 -11.85
CA PRO A 200 9.00 21.95 -11.06
C PRO A 200 7.53 22.11 -10.69
N VAL A 201 7.26 22.76 -9.54
CA VAL A 201 5.89 23.01 -9.10
C VAL A 201 5.16 23.90 -10.10
N GLY A 202 3.97 23.48 -10.53
CA GLY A 202 3.17 24.18 -11.53
C GLY A 202 3.43 23.73 -12.98
N GLU A 203 4.42 22.88 -13.22
CA GLU A 203 4.74 22.33 -14.52
C GLU A 203 4.29 20.87 -14.65
N ARG A 204 3.90 20.45 -15.86
CA ARG A 204 3.60 19.04 -16.13
C ARG A 204 4.91 18.25 -16.18
N CYS A 205 4.91 17.09 -15.55
CA CYS A 205 5.96 16.09 -15.74
C CYS A 205 5.71 15.39 -17.08
N VAL A 206 6.51 15.71 -18.08
CA VAL A 206 6.38 15.17 -19.45
C VAL A 206 7.63 14.38 -19.80
N GLU A 207 7.43 13.15 -20.25
CA GLU A 207 8.48 12.30 -20.80
C GLU A 207 8.12 11.99 -22.26
N LEU A 208 9.04 12.27 -23.19
CA LEU A 208 8.87 11.89 -24.58
C LEU A 208 9.23 10.43 -24.75
N MET A 209 8.27 9.63 -25.16
CA MET A 209 8.46 8.21 -25.41
C MET A 209 8.03 7.87 -26.84
N ARG A 210 8.75 6.96 -27.46
CA ARG A 210 8.34 6.41 -28.76
C ARG A 210 7.00 5.69 -28.58
N TYR A 211 6.00 6.06 -29.38
CA TYR A 211 4.74 5.33 -29.40
C TYR A 211 4.92 4.03 -30.19
N HIS A 212 4.92 2.91 -29.49
CA HIS A 212 4.86 1.61 -30.11
C HIS A 212 3.42 1.06 -30.01
N GLN A 213 2.82 0.79 -31.16
CA GLN A 213 1.72 -0.18 -31.20
C GLN A 213 2.38 -1.55 -31.03
N SER A 214 2.42 -2.07 -29.82
CA SER A 214 2.76 -3.48 -29.66
C SER A 214 1.54 -4.33 -29.92
N PRO A 215 1.68 -5.42 -30.67
CA PRO A 215 0.63 -6.41 -30.80
C PRO A 215 0.26 -6.92 -29.39
N ASN A 216 -1.00 -7.20 -29.18
CA ASN A 216 -1.46 -7.93 -28.01
C ASN A 216 -0.94 -9.37 -28.16
N ILE A 217 -0.23 -9.86 -27.17
CA ILE A 217 0.19 -11.26 -27.08
C ILE A 217 -0.65 -11.88 -25.97
N THR A 218 -1.35 -12.95 -26.29
CA THR A 218 -2.05 -13.75 -25.28
C THR A 218 -1.17 -14.93 -24.88
N VAL A 219 -0.99 -15.12 -23.60
CA VAL A 219 -0.34 -16.27 -22.98
C VAL A 219 -1.41 -17.16 -22.43
N ASN A 220 -1.53 -18.38 -22.94
CA ASN A 220 -2.39 -19.43 -22.41
C ASN A 220 -1.52 -20.34 -21.53
N LEU A 221 -1.98 -20.63 -20.31
CA LEU A 221 -1.20 -21.32 -19.29
C LEU A 221 -2.02 -22.39 -18.60
N LEU A 222 -1.49 -23.60 -18.57
CA LEU A 222 -1.96 -24.70 -17.73
C LEU A 222 -0.91 -25.01 -16.68
N ALA A 223 -1.28 -24.93 -15.40
CA ALA A 223 -0.35 -25.17 -14.29
C ALA A 223 -1.00 -26.06 -13.22
N GLY A 224 -0.19 -26.85 -12.56
CA GLY A 224 -0.58 -27.68 -11.44
C GLY A 224 0.39 -27.58 -10.27
N LEU A 225 0.31 -28.48 -9.33
CA LEU A 225 1.19 -28.52 -8.17
C LEU A 225 2.66 -28.75 -8.56
N ASN A 226 2.92 -29.39 -9.70
CA ASN A 226 4.26 -29.63 -10.24
C ASN A 226 4.83 -28.45 -11.04
N GLY A 227 4.14 -27.30 -11.09
CA GLY A 227 4.54 -26.13 -11.86
C GLY A 227 3.74 -25.97 -13.15
N ILE A 228 4.39 -25.45 -14.20
CA ILE A 228 3.77 -25.22 -15.50
C ILE A 228 3.69 -26.56 -16.25
N GLU A 229 2.49 -27.00 -16.52
CA GLU A 229 2.27 -28.25 -17.28
C GLU A 229 2.37 -28.00 -18.79
N TYR A 230 1.73 -26.93 -19.27
CA TYR A 230 1.83 -26.51 -20.67
C TYR A 230 1.58 -24.99 -20.79
N MET A 231 2.24 -24.37 -21.75
CA MET A 231 2.09 -22.96 -22.07
C MET A 231 2.31 -22.71 -23.55
N ASN A 232 1.49 -21.84 -24.14
CA ASN A 232 1.77 -21.29 -25.46
C ASN A 232 1.46 -19.78 -25.51
N THR A 233 1.90 -19.14 -26.58
CA THR A 233 1.64 -17.72 -26.85
C THR A 233 1.04 -17.56 -28.22
N VAL A 234 0.04 -16.70 -28.32
CA VAL A 234 -0.62 -16.35 -29.59
C VAL A 234 -0.61 -14.86 -29.81
N HIS A 235 -0.54 -14.44 -31.07
CA HIS A 235 -0.66 -13.03 -31.43
C HIS A 235 -2.12 -12.65 -31.56
N GLY A 236 -2.54 -11.65 -30.79
CA GLY A 236 -3.92 -11.19 -30.75
C GLY A 236 -4.72 -11.72 -29.57
N PRO A 237 -6.03 -11.49 -29.53
CA PRO A 237 -6.91 -12.07 -28.53
C PRO A 237 -7.09 -13.58 -28.78
N SER A 238 -7.35 -14.31 -27.71
CA SER A 238 -7.80 -15.70 -27.81
C SER A 238 -9.24 -15.75 -28.31
N ASP A 239 -9.53 -16.78 -29.10
CA ASP A 239 -10.88 -17.14 -29.54
C ASP A 239 -11.13 -18.63 -29.26
N THR A 240 -12.34 -19.09 -29.57
CA THR A 240 -12.73 -20.48 -29.33
C THR A 240 -11.81 -21.50 -30.02
N LEU A 241 -11.33 -21.21 -31.22
CA LEU A 241 -10.47 -22.12 -31.96
C LEU A 241 -9.07 -22.19 -31.34
N ILE A 242 -8.51 -21.06 -30.95
CA ILE A 242 -7.23 -20.96 -30.25
C ILE A 242 -7.29 -21.67 -28.89
N PHE A 243 -8.41 -21.51 -28.18
CA PHE A 243 -8.67 -22.18 -26.91
C PHE A 243 -8.71 -23.71 -27.07
N LEU A 244 -9.44 -24.24 -28.04
CA LEU A 244 -9.49 -25.68 -28.31
C LEU A 244 -8.14 -26.23 -28.79
N ASP A 245 -7.45 -25.51 -29.66
CA ASP A 245 -6.12 -25.87 -30.15
C ASP A 245 -5.10 -25.93 -29.01
N PHE A 246 -5.19 -25.04 -28.01
CA PHE A 246 -4.37 -25.12 -26.82
C PHE A 246 -4.51 -26.46 -26.10
N PHE A 247 -5.74 -26.94 -25.86
CA PHE A 247 -5.96 -28.21 -25.18
C PHE A 247 -5.56 -29.41 -26.03
N ASP A 248 -5.75 -29.35 -27.35
CA ASP A 248 -5.24 -30.38 -28.24
C ASP A 248 -3.71 -30.49 -28.23
N GLN A 249 -3.02 -29.33 -28.19
CA GLN A 249 -1.57 -29.27 -28.05
C GLN A 249 -1.11 -29.75 -26.67
N ALA A 250 -1.78 -29.30 -25.59
CA ALA A 250 -1.47 -29.75 -24.24
C ALA A 250 -1.64 -31.25 -24.05
N GLY A 251 -2.66 -31.85 -24.69
CA GLY A 251 -2.88 -33.30 -24.67
C GLY A 251 -1.80 -34.11 -25.36
N LYS A 252 -0.97 -33.48 -26.20
CA LYS A 252 0.18 -34.10 -26.90
C LYS A 252 1.52 -33.74 -26.27
N ALA A 253 1.54 -32.77 -25.36
CA ALA A 253 2.75 -32.25 -24.76
C ALA A 253 3.17 -33.04 -23.53
N ALA A 254 4.46 -32.93 -23.20
CA ALA A 254 4.99 -33.34 -21.90
C ALA A 254 5.48 -32.14 -21.12
N ASN A 255 5.28 -32.17 -19.82
CA ASN A 255 5.79 -31.18 -18.87
C ASN A 255 7.34 -31.18 -18.94
N ILE A 256 7.93 -30.01 -19.15
CA ILE A 256 9.37 -29.84 -19.38
C ILE A 256 10.22 -30.30 -18.19
N ASP A 257 9.72 -30.04 -16.98
CA ASP A 257 10.46 -30.29 -15.74
C ASP A 257 10.37 -31.75 -15.30
N THR A 258 9.23 -32.41 -15.53
CA THR A 258 8.94 -33.74 -15.02
C THR A 258 9.03 -34.82 -16.10
N GLY A 259 8.94 -34.45 -17.38
CA GLY A 259 8.85 -35.39 -18.53
C GLY A 259 7.53 -36.15 -18.61
N ARG A 260 6.56 -35.89 -17.73
CA ARG A 260 5.24 -36.55 -17.71
C ARG A 260 4.30 -35.85 -18.71
N PRO A 261 3.27 -36.55 -19.22
CA PRO A 261 2.24 -35.90 -20.02
C PRO A 261 1.67 -34.65 -19.29
N ALA A 262 1.45 -33.57 -20.02
CA ALA A 262 0.89 -32.35 -19.45
C ALA A 262 -0.58 -32.54 -19.00
N LEU A 263 -1.28 -33.50 -19.64
CA LEU A 263 -2.62 -33.94 -19.25
C LEU A 263 -2.62 -35.46 -19.11
N GLU A 264 -3.15 -35.95 -17.98
CA GLU A 264 -3.24 -37.37 -17.66
C GLU A 264 -4.66 -37.77 -17.29
N VAL A 265 -4.96 -39.05 -17.47
CA VAL A 265 -6.23 -39.63 -17.01
C VAL A 265 -6.45 -39.35 -15.52
N GLY A 266 -7.64 -38.90 -15.18
CA GLY A 266 -8.04 -38.57 -13.82
C GLY A 266 -7.61 -37.15 -13.37
N ASP A 267 -7.04 -36.33 -14.28
CA ASP A 267 -6.84 -34.92 -14.00
C ASP A 267 -8.18 -34.17 -13.91
N VAL A 268 -8.17 -33.08 -13.18
CA VAL A 268 -9.28 -32.13 -13.06
C VAL A 268 -8.81 -30.78 -13.54
N ILE A 269 -9.37 -30.31 -14.67
CA ILE A 269 -9.07 -28.98 -15.19
C ILE A 269 -10.01 -28.00 -14.53
N VAL A 270 -9.43 -26.98 -13.91
CA VAL A 270 -10.13 -25.86 -13.29
C VAL A 270 -9.86 -24.61 -14.10
N MET A 271 -10.91 -23.93 -14.56
CA MET A 271 -10.79 -22.67 -15.32
C MET A 271 -11.84 -21.66 -14.91
N ASP A 272 -11.70 -20.42 -15.36
CA ASP A 272 -12.67 -19.39 -15.06
C ASP A 272 -13.99 -19.60 -15.84
N ASN A 273 -15.04 -18.97 -15.31
CA ASN A 273 -16.39 -19.02 -15.88
C ASN A 273 -16.57 -17.94 -16.98
N CYS A 274 -15.65 -17.87 -17.95
CA CYS A 274 -15.74 -16.93 -19.06
C CYS A 274 -16.78 -17.41 -20.09
N PRO A 275 -17.64 -16.53 -20.66
CA PRO A 275 -18.70 -16.94 -21.58
C PRO A 275 -18.24 -17.78 -22.79
N PHE A 276 -17.05 -17.55 -23.33
CA PHE A 276 -16.54 -18.35 -24.44
C PHE A 276 -16.01 -19.73 -24.04
N HIS A 277 -15.73 -19.94 -22.73
CA HIS A 277 -15.42 -21.25 -22.18
C HIS A 277 -16.69 -22.13 -21.98
N HIS A 278 -17.87 -21.52 -21.92
CA HIS A 278 -19.13 -22.22 -21.64
C HIS A 278 -20.01 -22.47 -22.88
N ASN A 279 -19.82 -21.69 -23.96
CA ASN A 279 -20.61 -21.87 -25.16
C ASN A 279 -20.12 -23.10 -25.98
N ALA A 280 -20.40 -23.13 -27.27
CA ALA A 280 -20.04 -24.24 -28.16
C ALA A 280 -18.57 -24.74 -28.00
N GLY A 281 -17.63 -23.85 -27.63
CA GLY A 281 -16.24 -24.23 -27.31
C GLY A 281 -16.10 -25.05 -26.03
N GLY A 282 -16.86 -24.68 -25.00
CA GLY A 282 -16.89 -25.40 -23.73
C GLY A 282 -17.49 -26.80 -23.87
N ASP A 283 -18.58 -26.91 -24.61
CA ASP A 283 -19.22 -28.21 -24.85
C ASP A 283 -18.30 -29.17 -25.62
N ILE A 284 -17.60 -28.66 -26.66
CA ILE A 284 -16.61 -29.44 -27.43
C ILE A 284 -15.44 -29.85 -26.55
N LEU A 285 -14.93 -28.93 -25.72
CA LEU A 285 -13.84 -29.24 -24.81
C LEU A 285 -14.28 -30.29 -23.76
N GLN A 286 -15.46 -30.15 -23.19
CA GLN A 286 -16.00 -31.09 -22.22
C GLN A 286 -16.05 -32.50 -22.81
N GLU A 287 -16.61 -32.68 -24.02
CA GLU A 287 -16.67 -33.97 -24.72
C GLU A 287 -15.26 -34.53 -24.96
N TRP A 288 -14.33 -33.68 -25.40
CA TRP A 288 -12.93 -34.09 -25.64
C TRP A 288 -12.20 -34.53 -24.37
N LEU A 289 -12.48 -33.89 -23.21
CA LEU A 289 -11.94 -34.24 -21.91
C LEU A 289 -12.57 -35.51 -21.33
N ASP A 290 -13.89 -35.65 -21.47
CA ASP A 290 -14.65 -36.83 -21.01
C ASP A 290 -14.14 -38.10 -21.70
N ASP A 291 -13.85 -38.05 -22.99
CA ASP A 291 -13.23 -39.15 -23.77
C ASP A 291 -11.88 -39.58 -23.21
N ARG A 292 -11.19 -38.70 -22.45
CA ARG A 292 -9.89 -38.92 -21.84
C ARG A 292 -9.96 -39.19 -20.34
N ASN A 293 -11.17 -39.27 -19.78
CA ASN A 293 -11.43 -39.36 -18.35
C ASN A 293 -10.74 -38.21 -17.56
N ILE A 294 -10.84 -36.99 -18.07
CA ILE A 294 -10.39 -35.76 -17.43
C ILE A 294 -11.64 -34.92 -17.08
N GLU A 295 -11.74 -34.47 -15.87
CA GLU A 295 -12.89 -33.69 -15.41
C GLU A 295 -12.68 -32.19 -15.70
N LEU A 296 -13.76 -31.46 -16.02
CA LEU A 296 -13.74 -30.01 -16.18
C LEU A 296 -14.60 -29.37 -15.09
N VAL A 297 -14.04 -28.35 -14.41
CA VAL A 297 -14.69 -27.62 -13.33
C VAL A 297 -14.46 -26.14 -13.51
N TYR A 298 -15.51 -25.36 -13.35
CA TYR A 298 -15.43 -23.92 -13.43
C TYR A 298 -15.31 -23.27 -12.05
N THR A 299 -14.47 -22.22 -11.95
CA THR A 299 -14.39 -21.44 -10.71
C THR A 299 -15.70 -20.70 -10.45
N PRO A 300 -15.99 -20.36 -9.17
CA PRO A 300 -17.12 -19.48 -8.86
C PRO A 300 -16.97 -18.13 -9.59
N THR A 301 -18.12 -17.55 -9.95
CA THR A 301 -18.17 -16.30 -10.71
C THR A 301 -17.39 -15.19 -10.02
N TYR A 302 -16.59 -14.45 -10.79
CA TYR A 302 -15.72 -13.35 -10.30
C TYR A 302 -14.78 -13.73 -9.15
N SER A 303 -14.23 -14.93 -9.18
CA SER A 303 -13.37 -15.46 -8.12
C SER A 303 -11.98 -15.89 -8.61
N PRO A 304 -11.18 -14.95 -9.16
CA PRO A 304 -9.83 -15.26 -9.67
C PRO A 304 -8.85 -15.72 -8.58
N ASP A 305 -9.17 -15.42 -7.33
CA ASP A 305 -8.40 -15.90 -6.16
C ASP A 305 -8.43 -17.42 -5.96
N PHE A 306 -9.36 -18.14 -6.60
CA PHE A 306 -9.36 -19.60 -6.65
C PHE A 306 -8.51 -20.17 -7.80
N ASN A 307 -7.96 -19.31 -8.68
CA ASN A 307 -7.08 -19.75 -9.76
C ASN A 307 -5.61 -19.37 -9.48
N PRO A 308 -4.75 -20.34 -9.07
CA PRO A 308 -3.35 -20.09 -8.77
C PRO A 308 -2.52 -19.64 -9.99
N VAL A 309 -3.00 -19.82 -11.22
CA VAL A 309 -2.37 -19.32 -12.45
C VAL A 309 -2.23 -17.80 -12.43
N GLU A 310 -3.15 -17.10 -11.79
CA GLU A 310 -3.07 -15.64 -11.58
C GLU A 310 -1.79 -15.22 -10.82
N LEU A 311 -1.30 -16.05 -9.89
CA LEU A 311 -0.03 -15.81 -9.21
C LEU A 311 1.17 -15.96 -10.16
N VAL A 312 1.09 -16.91 -11.09
CA VAL A 312 2.10 -17.11 -12.13
C VAL A 312 2.14 -15.89 -13.05
N PHE A 313 0.98 -15.42 -13.52
CA PHE A 313 0.88 -14.20 -14.34
C PHE A 313 1.40 -12.95 -13.62
N ASN A 314 1.12 -12.80 -12.34
CA ASN A 314 1.66 -11.70 -11.54
C ASN A 314 3.19 -11.78 -11.42
N LYS A 315 3.75 -12.96 -11.22
CA LYS A 315 5.20 -13.17 -11.20
C LYS A 315 5.82 -12.87 -12.56
N MET A 316 5.21 -13.36 -13.63
CA MET A 316 5.66 -13.12 -15.00
C MET A 316 5.67 -11.62 -15.32
N ARG A 317 4.59 -10.89 -15.03
CA ARG A 317 4.52 -9.42 -15.19
C ARG A 317 5.60 -8.71 -14.39
N THR A 318 5.89 -9.19 -13.19
CA THR A 318 6.93 -8.61 -12.33
C THR A 318 8.31 -8.79 -12.94
N VAL A 319 8.65 -10.01 -13.38
CA VAL A 319 9.93 -10.30 -14.04
C VAL A 319 10.07 -9.47 -15.31
N MET A 320 9.05 -9.45 -16.18
CA MET A 320 9.05 -8.64 -17.40
C MET A 320 9.26 -7.13 -17.13
N ASN A 321 8.73 -6.61 -16.03
CA ASN A 321 8.95 -5.21 -15.67
C ASN A 321 10.41 -4.93 -15.25
N TYR A 322 11.12 -5.91 -14.72
CA TYR A 322 12.54 -5.78 -14.37
C TYR A 322 13.45 -5.93 -15.61
N ASP A 323 13.17 -6.88 -16.48
CA ASP A 323 14.01 -7.17 -17.65
C ASP A 323 13.80 -6.16 -18.79
N LEU A 324 12.71 -5.39 -18.75
CA LEU A 324 12.43 -4.35 -19.73
C LEU A 324 13.24 -3.06 -19.56
N GLN A 325 14.22 -3.01 -18.64
CA GLN A 325 15.16 -1.88 -18.58
C GLN A 325 15.90 -1.67 -19.89
N ASP A 326 16.22 -2.74 -20.60
CA ASP A 326 16.88 -2.67 -21.92
C ASP A 326 15.95 -2.08 -23.00
N VAL A 327 14.65 -2.38 -22.95
CA VAL A 327 13.65 -1.80 -23.85
C VAL A 327 13.46 -0.30 -23.56
N VAL A 328 13.46 0.09 -22.29
CA VAL A 328 13.44 1.50 -21.89
C VAL A 328 14.71 2.20 -22.34
N ALA A 329 15.88 1.61 -22.14
CA ALA A 329 17.16 2.16 -22.58
C ALA A 329 17.23 2.27 -24.11
N TYR A 330 16.72 1.29 -24.85
CA TYR A 330 16.62 1.36 -26.32
C TYR A 330 15.70 2.51 -26.77
N ASN A 331 14.54 2.69 -26.14
CA ASN A 331 13.61 3.75 -26.45
C ASN A 331 14.21 5.14 -26.10
N GLN A 332 14.94 5.26 -24.98
CA GLN A 332 15.65 6.47 -24.60
C GLN A 332 16.82 6.78 -25.55
N GLY A 333 17.58 5.78 -25.96
CA GLY A 333 18.68 5.94 -26.91
C GLY A 333 18.20 6.46 -28.27
N TRP A 334 17.00 6.08 -28.70
CA TRP A 334 16.41 6.60 -29.93
C TRP A 334 16.01 8.10 -29.82
N ILE A 335 15.55 8.54 -28.64
CA ILE A 335 15.20 9.94 -28.36
C ILE A 335 16.47 10.81 -28.27
N GLN A 336 17.56 10.30 -27.70
CA GLN A 336 18.84 11.00 -27.61
C GLN A 336 19.47 11.31 -28.98
N GLY A 337 19.12 10.56 -30.02
CA GLY A 337 19.55 10.83 -31.40
C GLY A 337 18.73 11.91 -32.12
N LEU A 338 17.67 12.45 -31.50
CA LEU A 338 16.87 13.54 -32.06
C LEU A 338 17.40 14.88 -31.56
N ASP A 339 17.73 15.79 -32.50
CA ASP A 339 18.01 17.17 -32.17
C ASP A 339 16.72 17.88 -31.68
N MET A 340 16.59 17.98 -30.34
CA MET A 340 15.45 18.60 -29.70
C MET A 340 15.34 20.10 -29.94
N SER A 341 16.43 20.75 -30.44
CA SER A 341 16.42 22.19 -30.78
C SER A 341 15.51 22.51 -31.97
N SER A 342 15.15 21.50 -32.77
CA SER A 342 14.23 21.64 -33.90
C SER A 342 12.76 21.44 -33.57
N LEU A 343 12.41 21.05 -32.30
CA LEU A 343 11.08 20.72 -31.87
C LEU A 343 10.48 21.68 -30.83
N LEU A 344 11.28 22.68 -30.41
CA LEU A 344 10.89 23.82 -29.57
C LEU A 344 10.83 25.09 -30.40
#